data_a80f5987549afa0d7b8115b7d3bb20ca
#
_entry.id   a80f5987549afa0d7b8115b7d3bb20ca
#
_cell.length_a   1.000
_cell.length_b   1.000
_cell.length_c   1.000
_cell.angle_alpha   90.00
_cell.angle_beta   90.00
_cell.angle_gamma   90.00
#
_symmetry.space_group_name_H-M   'P 1'
#
loop_
_entity.id
_entity.type
_entity.pdbx_description
1 polymer ?
#
loop_
_entity_poly.entity_id
_entity_poly.type
_entity_poly.pdbx_seq_one_letter_code
_entity_poly.pdbx_strand_id
1 'polypeptide(L)'
;MSDITIRRDLVAAQTRAWRDVTSPGASWTGAERAAIAATALAALDDTDPVPPWVSPTTAGRELPGDGVLPPAVADATYRIARHAATLTQEWYEAQLELGIDPFAYVEMVAIICAVAAVDGFYRASGLPRPPLPETIDGEAHGRHPEVESAMLNWVPVAGPADVKAAVVQGLTAAPDDCDNIWRLAAAQYIPADEMGEMRWSRGTLARSDMELIAARLSASRECFY
;
A
#
# COMPACT_ATOMS: atom_id res chain seq x y z
N MET A 1 31.42 -1.95 5.67
CA MET A 1 30.07 -2.03 5.08
C MET A 1 30.27 -1.98 3.58
N SER A 2 29.83 -2.99 2.83
CA SER A 2 29.87 -2.94 1.36
C SER A 2 28.91 -1.87 0.88
N ASP A 3 29.36 -0.97 0.00
CA ASP A 3 28.48 0.01 -0.64
C ASP A 3 27.42 -0.72 -1.46
N ILE A 4 26.18 -0.70 -0.98
CA ILE A 4 25.04 -1.25 -1.72
C ILE A 4 24.71 -0.29 -2.85
N THR A 5 24.94 -0.75 -4.09
CA THR A 5 24.51 0.02 -5.27
C THR A 5 23.09 -0.34 -5.65
N ILE A 6 22.17 0.61 -5.52
CA ILE A 6 20.78 0.42 -5.93
C ILE A 6 20.66 0.63 -7.45
N ARG A 7 19.90 -0.22 -8.13
CA ARG A 7 19.61 -0.07 -9.56
C ARG A 7 18.86 1.26 -9.82
N ARG A 8 19.20 1.91 -10.93
CA ARG A 8 18.64 3.22 -11.28
C ARG A 8 17.13 3.19 -11.51
N ASP A 9 16.60 2.13 -12.14
CA ASP A 9 15.17 1.94 -12.37
C ASP A 9 14.40 1.82 -11.06
N LEU A 10 14.97 1.11 -10.07
CA LEU A 10 14.39 0.98 -8.75
C LEU A 10 14.38 2.31 -7.99
N VAL A 11 15.48 3.06 -8.03
CA VAL A 11 15.53 4.42 -7.43
C VAL A 11 14.47 5.32 -8.05
N ALA A 12 14.32 5.30 -9.38
CA ALA A 12 13.34 6.12 -10.08
C ALA A 12 11.89 5.73 -9.70
N ALA A 13 11.59 4.43 -9.64
CA ALA A 13 10.28 3.93 -9.26
C ALA A 13 9.93 4.30 -7.80
N GLN A 14 10.86 4.13 -6.88
CA GLN A 14 10.67 4.51 -5.46
C GLN A 14 10.51 6.02 -5.29
N THR A 15 11.34 6.83 -5.94
CA THR A 15 11.24 8.29 -5.88
C THR A 15 9.88 8.77 -6.38
N ARG A 16 9.39 8.16 -7.47
CA ARG A 16 8.07 8.47 -8.01
C ARG A 16 6.98 8.08 -7.02
N ALA A 17 6.96 6.82 -6.56
CA ALA A 17 5.98 6.33 -5.61
C ALA A 17 5.94 7.21 -4.35
N TRP A 18 7.12 7.58 -3.85
CA TRP A 18 7.24 8.42 -2.66
C TRP A 18 6.67 9.82 -2.85
N ARG A 19 6.88 10.43 -4.03
CA ARG A 19 6.27 11.73 -4.37
C ARG A 19 4.75 11.62 -4.51
N ASP A 20 4.27 10.57 -5.15
CA ASP A 20 2.86 10.42 -5.47
C ASP A 20 2.00 10.23 -4.21
N VAL A 21 2.54 9.65 -3.10
CA VAL A 21 1.80 9.50 -1.83
C VAL A 21 1.49 10.82 -1.12
N THR A 22 2.13 11.94 -1.47
CA THR A 22 1.85 13.27 -0.91
C THR A 22 1.21 14.22 -1.91
N SER A 23 0.85 13.72 -3.11
CA SER A 23 0.18 14.49 -4.17
C SER A 23 -1.32 14.28 -4.10
N PRO A 24 -2.17 15.27 -4.47
CA PRO A 24 -3.61 15.10 -4.52
C PRO A 24 -4.04 13.91 -5.37
N GLY A 25 -5.02 13.16 -4.91
CA GLY A 25 -5.58 12.00 -5.59
C GLY A 25 -7.04 12.16 -6.01
N ALA A 26 -7.74 11.05 -6.16
CA ALA A 26 -9.14 11.07 -6.53
C ALA A 26 -10.05 11.44 -5.35
N SER A 27 -9.76 10.89 -4.17
CA SER A 27 -10.59 11.03 -2.97
C SER A 27 -9.97 11.90 -1.89
N TRP A 28 -8.63 12.02 -1.87
CA TRP A 28 -7.89 12.70 -0.81
C TRP A 28 -7.10 13.87 -1.34
N THR A 29 -7.12 14.99 -0.61
CA THR A 29 -6.22 16.14 -0.84
C THR A 29 -4.77 15.74 -0.61
N GLY A 30 -3.82 16.56 -1.09
CA GLY A 30 -2.39 16.31 -0.82
C GLY A 30 -2.06 16.27 0.67
N ALA A 31 -2.70 17.13 1.48
CA ALA A 31 -2.52 17.16 2.93
C ALA A 31 -3.02 15.87 3.61
N GLU A 32 -4.21 15.40 3.23
CA GLU A 32 -4.76 14.15 3.76
C GLU A 32 -3.93 12.93 3.35
N ARG A 33 -3.46 12.86 2.11
CA ARG A 33 -2.58 11.78 1.64
C ARG A 33 -1.25 11.77 2.40
N ALA A 34 -0.66 12.94 2.63
CA ALA A 34 0.54 13.06 3.45
C ALA A 34 0.30 12.60 4.90
N ALA A 35 -0.87 12.92 5.48
CA ALA A 35 -1.24 12.48 6.81
C ALA A 35 -1.51 10.96 6.87
N ILE A 36 -2.14 10.37 5.84
CA ILE A 36 -2.28 8.90 5.71
C ILE A 36 -0.89 8.26 5.65
N ALA A 37 0.01 8.77 4.80
CA ALA A 37 1.37 8.23 4.67
C ALA A 37 2.16 8.33 5.98
N ALA A 38 2.06 9.46 6.68
CA ALA A 38 2.73 9.68 7.98
C ALA A 38 2.17 8.74 9.07
N THR A 39 0.86 8.55 9.13
CA THR A 39 0.20 7.61 10.04
C THR A 39 0.60 6.16 9.75
N ALA A 40 0.67 5.78 8.46
CA ALA A 40 1.15 4.45 8.06
C ALA A 40 2.61 4.22 8.47
N LEU A 41 3.49 5.21 8.31
CA LEU A 41 4.87 5.13 8.78
C LEU A 41 4.96 4.99 10.30
N ALA A 42 4.18 5.77 11.05
CA ALA A 42 4.13 5.66 12.50
C ALA A 42 3.69 4.25 12.94
N ALA A 43 2.72 3.67 12.25
CA ALA A 43 2.28 2.29 12.50
C ALA A 43 3.36 1.25 12.19
N LEU A 44 4.13 1.43 11.09
CA LEU A 44 5.23 0.55 10.72
C LEU A 44 6.45 0.69 11.64
N ASP A 45 6.66 1.88 12.20
CA ASP A 45 7.75 2.18 13.16
C ASP A 45 7.40 1.75 14.60
N ASP A 46 6.12 1.48 14.89
CA ASP A 46 5.69 1.04 16.21
C ASP A 46 6.23 -0.36 16.54
N THR A 47 6.94 -0.43 17.63
CA THR A 47 7.59 -1.67 18.13
C THR A 47 6.80 -2.38 19.21
N ASP A 48 5.67 -1.83 19.66
CA ASP A 48 4.84 -2.47 20.68
C ASP A 48 4.41 -3.87 20.21
N PRO A 49 4.50 -4.91 21.05
CA PRO A 49 4.04 -6.24 20.67
C PRO A 49 2.55 -6.24 20.33
N VAL A 50 2.21 -6.76 19.14
CA VAL A 50 0.82 -6.99 18.75
C VAL A 50 0.61 -8.50 18.67
N PRO A 51 -0.10 -9.10 19.65
CA PRO A 51 -0.50 -10.49 19.54
C PRO A 51 -1.36 -10.75 18.29
N PRO A 52 -1.29 -11.94 17.68
CA PRO A 52 -2.01 -12.23 16.42
C PRO A 52 -3.54 -12.00 16.46
N TRP A 53 -4.11 -12.05 17.66
CA TRP A 53 -5.56 -11.86 17.88
C TRP A 53 -5.94 -10.44 18.28
N VAL A 54 -4.98 -9.52 18.34
CA VAL A 54 -5.24 -8.12 18.72
C VAL A 54 -5.31 -7.25 17.47
N SER A 55 -6.41 -6.52 17.35
CA SER A 55 -6.56 -5.47 16.33
C SER A 55 -5.88 -4.20 16.81
N PRO A 56 -4.84 -3.71 16.13
CA PRO A 56 -4.20 -2.45 16.50
C PRO A 56 -5.18 -1.28 16.36
N THR A 57 -5.02 -0.28 17.24
CA THR A 57 -5.83 0.93 17.25
C THR A 57 -4.98 2.14 17.60
N THR A 58 -5.47 3.32 17.22
CA THR A 58 -4.85 4.62 17.54
C THR A 58 -5.19 5.11 18.94
N ALA A 59 -6.05 4.42 19.66
CA ALA A 59 -6.50 4.84 20.99
C ALA A 59 -5.32 5.09 21.96
N GLY A 60 -5.24 6.32 22.47
CA GLY A 60 -4.18 6.74 23.38
C GLY A 60 -2.82 7.03 22.74
N ARG A 61 -2.76 7.12 21.41
CA ARG A 61 -1.57 7.46 20.63
C ARG A 61 -1.66 8.87 20.06
N GLU A 62 -0.56 9.58 20.08
CA GLU A 62 -0.39 10.81 19.30
C GLU A 62 0.21 10.42 17.94
N LEU A 63 -0.48 10.78 16.86
CA LEU A 63 -0.06 10.42 15.51
C LEU A 63 0.36 11.65 14.71
N PRO A 64 1.32 11.50 13.78
CA PRO A 64 1.61 12.54 12.82
C PRO A 64 0.34 12.86 12.00
N GLY A 65 -0.03 14.13 11.91
CA GLY A 65 -1.22 14.57 11.18
C GLY A 65 -2.53 14.56 11.99
N ASP A 66 -2.46 14.46 13.32
CA ASP A 66 -3.61 14.68 14.17
C ASP A 66 -4.31 15.99 13.82
N GLY A 67 -5.64 15.91 13.64
CA GLY A 67 -6.48 17.04 13.20
C GLY A 67 -6.60 17.22 11.68
N VAL A 68 -5.84 16.50 10.86
CA VAL A 68 -5.98 16.49 9.39
C VAL A 68 -6.95 15.39 8.95
N LEU A 69 -6.78 14.17 9.50
CA LEU A 69 -7.63 13.04 9.16
C LEU A 69 -8.83 12.93 10.12
N PRO A 70 -9.99 12.48 9.63
CA PRO A 70 -11.04 11.98 10.51
C PRO A 70 -10.51 10.83 11.39
N PRO A 71 -10.92 10.72 12.66
CA PRO A 71 -10.42 9.68 13.56
C PRO A 71 -10.57 8.24 13.02
N ALA A 72 -11.69 7.96 12.32
CA ALA A 72 -11.90 6.65 11.69
C ALA A 72 -10.87 6.34 10.59
N VAL A 73 -10.49 7.34 9.78
CA VAL A 73 -9.48 7.19 8.73
C VAL A 73 -8.09 6.98 9.34
N ALA A 74 -7.74 7.73 10.38
CA ALA A 74 -6.47 7.55 11.08
C ALA A 74 -6.37 6.15 11.71
N ASP A 75 -7.43 5.68 12.38
CA ASP A 75 -7.47 4.34 12.99
C ASP A 75 -7.42 3.23 11.93
N ALA A 76 -8.18 3.36 10.84
CA ALA A 76 -8.15 2.42 9.73
C ALA A 76 -6.75 2.35 9.09
N THR A 77 -6.13 3.49 8.81
CA THR A 77 -4.76 3.58 8.27
C THR A 77 -3.76 2.86 9.18
N TYR A 78 -3.82 3.15 10.47
CA TYR A 78 -2.93 2.56 11.46
C TYR A 78 -3.08 1.02 11.53
N ARG A 79 -4.32 0.53 11.62
CA ARG A 79 -4.63 -0.90 11.68
C ARG A 79 -4.17 -1.63 10.42
N ILE A 80 -4.48 -1.11 9.23
CA ILE A 80 -4.09 -1.71 7.95
C ILE A 80 -2.55 -1.80 7.86
N ALA A 81 -1.85 -0.72 8.16
CA ALA A 81 -0.39 -0.69 8.08
C ALA A 81 0.26 -1.59 9.13
N ARG A 82 -0.30 -1.67 10.33
CA ARG A 82 0.28 -2.38 11.47
C ARG A 82 0.03 -3.88 11.44
N HIS A 83 -1.19 -4.32 11.10
CA HIS A 83 -1.57 -5.73 11.13
C HIS A 83 -2.75 -6.04 10.19
N ALA A 84 -2.49 -6.06 8.90
CA ALA A 84 -3.51 -6.31 7.88
C ALA A 84 -4.21 -7.68 8.03
N ALA A 85 -3.57 -8.68 8.65
CA ALA A 85 -4.17 -9.99 8.88
C ALA A 85 -5.39 -9.96 9.83
N THR A 86 -5.60 -8.87 10.57
CA THR A 86 -6.79 -8.69 11.43
C THR A 86 -7.98 -8.07 10.71
N LEU A 87 -7.88 -7.79 9.41
CA LEU A 87 -8.96 -7.22 8.63
C LEU A 87 -9.97 -8.31 8.26
N THR A 88 -11.27 -8.01 8.44
CA THR A 88 -12.38 -8.85 8.02
C THR A 88 -13.35 -8.05 7.18
N GLN A 89 -14.26 -8.73 6.48
CA GLN A 89 -15.29 -8.05 5.71
C GLN A 89 -16.19 -7.20 6.61
N GLU A 90 -16.57 -7.71 7.77
CA GLU A 90 -17.41 -6.99 8.74
C GLU A 90 -16.69 -5.72 9.24
N TRP A 91 -15.38 -5.80 9.43
CA TRP A 91 -14.61 -4.62 9.80
C TRP A 91 -14.59 -3.59 8.68
N TYR A 92 -14.41 -4.02 7.42
CA TYR A 92 -14.47 -3.10 6.27
C TYR A 92 -15.86 -2.44 6.17
N GLU A 93 -16.94 -3.20 6.29
CA GLU A 93 -18.30 -2.68 6.25
C GLU A 93 -18.53 -1.65 7.37
N ALA A 94 -18.01 -1.92 8.57
CA ALA A 94 -18.07 -0.95 9.68
C ALA A 94 -17.30 0.36 9.39
N GLN A 95 -16.22 0.32 8.60
CA GLN A 95 -15.55 1.57 8.17
C GLN A 95 -16.45 2.40 7.23
N LEU A 96 -17.22 1.76 6.37
CA LEU A 96 -18.18 2.46 5.50
C LEU A 96 -19.31 3.10 6.34
N GLU A 97 -19.79 2.41 7.38
CA GLU A 97 -20.78 2.94 8.32
C GLU A 97 -20.23 4.14 9.12
N LEU A 98 -18.92 4.19 9.38
CA LEU A 98 -18.24 5.34 9.99
C LEU A 98 -18.01 6.50 9.01
N GLY A 99 -18.43 6.36 7.75
CA GLY A 99 -18.42 7.41 6.75
C GLY A 99 -17.19 7.42 5.82
N ILE A 100 -16.37 6.37 5.83
CA ILE A 100 -15.30 6.24 4.85
C ILE A 100 -15.92 5.82 3.52
N ASP A 101 -15.76 6.65 2.49
CA ASP A 101 -16.20 6.32 1.13
C ASP A 101 -15.43 5.12 0.57
N PRO A 102 -16.06 4.17 -0.17
CA PRO A 102 -15.39 2.98 -0.67
C PRO A 102 -14.21 3.27 -1.60
N PHE A 103 -14.26 4.32 -2.44
CA PHE A 103 -13.13 4.70 -3.29
C PHE A 103 -12.01 5.33 -2.48
N ALA A 104 -12.36 6.19 -1.51
CA ALA A 104 -11.42 6.76 -0.57
C ALA A 104 -10.70 5.67 0.25
N TYR A 105 -11.41 4.59 0.62
CA TYR A 105 -10.81 3.43 1.29
C TYR A 105 -9.77 2.75 0.38
N VAL A 106 -10.10 2.48 -0.89
CA VAL A 106 -9.16 1.84 -1.82
C VAL A 106 -7.93 2.71 -2.06
N GLU A 107 -8.11 4.02 -2.24
CA GLU A 107 -6.99 4.94 -2.39
C GLU A 107 -6.11 4.99 -1.12
N MET A 108 -6.71 5.02 0.06
CA MET A 108 -5.98 4.92 1.34
C MET A 108 -5.15 3.63 1.42
N VAL A 109 -5.72 2.49 1.06
CA VAL A 109 -4.98 1.21 1.03
C VAL A 109 -3.82 1.26 0.06
N ALA A 110 -4.00 1.85 -1.12
CA ALA A 110 -2.93 2.00 -2.10
C ALA A 110 -1.78 2.88 -1.60
N ILE A 111 -2.08 3.98 -0.91
CA ILE A 111 -1.07 4.82 -0.24
C ILE A 111 -0.29 3.98 0.78
N ILE A 112 -0.98 3.23 1.64
CA ILE A 112 -0.35 2.37 2.65
C ILE A 112 0.56 1.32 1.99
N CYS A 113 0.11 0.69 0.90
CA CYS A 113 0.91 -0.27 0.14
C CYS A 113 2.19 0.36 -0.43
N ALA A 114 2.11 1.58 -1.00
CA ALA A 114 3.26 2.30 -1.52
C ALA A 114 4.25 2.63 -0.39
N VAL A 115 3.76 3.14 0.73
CA VAL A 115 4.55 3.45 1.93
C VAL A 115 5.24 2.19 2.45
N ALA A 116 4.51 1.09 2.63
CA ALA A 116 5.07 -0.16 3.13
C ALA A 116 6.11 -0.78 2.19
N ALA A 117 5.89 -0.68 0.87
CA ALA A 117 6.84 -1.18 -0.12
C ALA A 117 8.16 -0.40 -0.14
N VAL A 118 8.10 0.93 -0.03
CA VAL A 118 9.30 1.77 0.04
C VAL A 118 10.00 1.58 1.40
N ASP A 119 9.27 1.65 2.51
CA ASP A 119 9.83 1.43 3.86
C ASP A 119 10.50 0.05 3.98
N GLY A 120 9.81 -1.00 3.53
CA GLY A 120 10.33 -2.37 3.56
C GLY A 120 11.64 -2.53 2.78
N PHE A 121 11.78 -1.86 1.63
CA PHE A 121 13.04 -1.87 0.88
C PHE A 121 14.18 -1.23 1.69
N TYR A 122 13.97 -0.06 2.27
CA TYR A 122 15.01 0.63 3.04
C TYR A 122 15.38 -0.13 4.31
N ARG A 123 14.42 -0.72 5.02
CA ARG A 123 14.68 -1.62 6.16
C ARG A 123 15.48 -2.85 5.75
N ALA A 124 15.09 -3.52 4.66
CA ALA A 124 15.77 -4.73 4.20
C ALA A 124 17.19 -4.47 3.71
N SER A 125 17.44 -3.31 3.10
CA SER A 125 18.77 -2.90 2.63
C SER A 125 19.67 -2.31 3.73
N GLY A 126 19.12 -1.98 4.90
CA GLY A 126 19.85 -1.27 5.96
C GLY A 126 20.21 0.18 5.60
N LEU A 127 19.55 0.74 4.60
CA LEU A 127 19.72 2.13 4.18
C LEU A 127 18.73 3.04 4.92
N PRO A 128 19.09 4.31 5.17
CA PRO A 128 18.16 5.25 5.76
C PRO A 128 16.97 5.52 4.82
N ARG A 129 15.75 5.36 5.33
CA ARG A 129 14.54 5.72 4.59
C ARG A 129 14.52 7.23 4.33
N PRO A 130 14.21 7.69 3.11
CA PRO A 130 14.03 9.12 2.85
C PRO A 130 12.83 9.66 3.66
N PRO A 131 12.88 10.92 4.11
CA PRO A 131 11.72 11.55 4.72
C PRO A 131 10.55 11.60 3.73
N LEU A 132 9.31 11.72 4.24
CA LEU A 132 8.18 12.02 3.38
C LEU A 132 8.45 13.32 2.61
N PRO A 133 8.10 13.38 1.32
CA PRO A 133 8.19 14.60 0.55
C PRO A 133 7.30 15.70 1.12
N GLU A 134 7.60 16.94 0.76
CA GLU A 134 6.69 18.04 1.02
C GLU A 134 5.32 17.76 0.38
N THR A 135 4.26 18.10 1.10
CA THR A 135 2.90 17.99 0.61
C THR A 135 2.70 18.86 -0.62
N ILE A 136 2.13 18.30 -1.66
CA ILE A 136 1.68 19.06 -2.82
C ILE A 136 0.26 19.56 -2.54
N ASP A 137 0.10 20.88 -2.44
CA ASP A 137 -1.20 21.48 -2.23
C ASP A 137 -2.14 21.17 -3.41
N GLY A 138 -3.39 20.85 -3.10
CA GLY A 138 -4.42 20.63 -4.10
C GLY A 138 -5.58 19.82 -3.53
N GLU A 139 -6.76 20.07 -4.14
CA GLU A 139 -7.99 19.35 -3.85
C GLU A 139 -8.00 17.98 -4.52
N ALA A 140 -8.77 17.06 -3.95
CA ALA A 140 -9.09 15.79 -4.59
C ALA A 140 -9.85 16.04 -5.89
N HIS A 141 -9.49 15.33 -6.97
CA HIS A 141 -10.11 15.60 -8.27
C HIS A 141 -11.47 14.91 -8.48
N GLY A 142 -11.91 14.03 -7.58
CA GLY A 142 -13.24 13.42 -7.57
C GLY A 142 -13.57 12.48 -8.73
N ARG A 143 -12.60 12.10 -9.56
CA ARG A 143 -12.81 11.23 -10.72
C ARG A 143 -12.60 9.78 -10.32
N HIS A 144 -13.68 9.01 -10.32
CA HIS A 144 -13.65 7.58 -10.05
C HIS A 144 -14.02 6.80 -11.31
N PRO A 145 -13.46 5.60 -11.50
CA PRO A 145 -13.84 4.73 -12.63
C PRO A 145 -15.25 4.16 -12.41
N GLU A 146 -15.86 3.69 -13.48
CA GLU A 146 -17.01 2.80 -13.35
C GLU A 146 -16.56 1.49 -12.70
N VAL A 147 -17.33 1.01 -11.74
CA VAL A 147 -16.97 -0.18 -10.96
C VAL A 147 -17.96 -1.30 -11.18
N GLU A 148 -17.46 -2.53 -11.17
CA GLU A 148 -18.23 -3.75 -11.18
C GLU A 148 -18.08 -4.48 -9.84
N SER A 149 -19.07 -5.27 -9.46
CA SER A 149 -18.96 -6.16 -8.31
C SER A 149 -18.02 -7.31 -8.62
N ALA A 150 -16.94 -7.45 -7.85
CA ALA A 150 -16.06 -8.61 -7.95
C ALA A 150 -16.44 -9.67 -6.92
N MET A 151 -16.44 -10.94 -7.33
CA MET A 151 -16.82 -12.04 -6.45
C MET A 151 -15.83 -12.30 -5.30
N LEU A 152 -14.59 -11.86 -5.43
CA LEU A 152 -13.48 -12.14 -4.50
C LEU A 152 -13.01 -10.92 -3.69
N ASN A 153 -13.54 -9.74 -3.99
CA ASN A 153 -13.14 -8.50 -3.31
C ASN A 153 -14.32 -7.91 -2.55
N TRP A 154 -14.05 -7.35 -1.38
CA TRP A 154 -15.03 -6.57 -0.60
C TRP A 154 -15.13 -5.13 -1.10
N VAL A 155 -14.07 -4.66 -1.75
CA VAL A 155 -13.92 -3.29 -2.26
C VAL A 155 -14.43 -3.16 -3.68
N PRO A 156 -14.80 -1.95 -4.14
CA PRO A 156 -15.14 -1.72 -5.53
C PRO A 156 -13.97 -2.07 -6.46
N VAL A 157 -14.31 -2.66 -7.61
CA VAL A 157 -13.35 -3.10 -8.63
C VAL A 157 -13.74 -2.50 -9.96
N ALA A 158 -12.80 -1.86 -10.64
CA ALA A 158 -12.96 -1.34 -11.98
C ALA A 158 -12.52 -2.36 -13.03
N GLY A 159 -13.31 -2.46 -14.12
CA GLY A 159 -13.04 -3.38 -15.24
C GLY A 159 -13.61 -4.78 -15.05
N PRO A 160 -13.44 -5.64 -16.07
CA PRO A 160 -14.12 -6.94 -16.11
C PRO A 160 -13.62 -7.86 -14.99
N ALA A 161 -14.58 -8.41 -14.23
CA ALA A 161 -14.33 -9.24 -13.04
C ALA A 161 -13.66 -10.59 -13.36
N ASP A 162 -13.63 -11.01 -14.61
CA ASP A 162 -13.14 -12.31 -15.08
C ASP A 162 -11.63 -12.36 -15.40
N VAL A 163 -10.95 -11.22 -15.37
CA VAL A 163 -9.67 -11.09 -16.06
C VAL A 163 -8.46 -11.34 -15.19
N LYS A 164 -8.53 -11.28 -13.85
CA LYS A 164 -7.29 -11.24 -13.05
C LYS A 164 -7.47 -11.77 -11.63
N ALA A 165 -6.34 -12.17 -11.05
CA ALA A 165 -6.22 -12.49 -9.64
C ALA A 165 -6.73 -11.35 -8.74
N ALA A 166 -7.33 -11.67 -7.60
CA ALA A 166 -7.92 -10.70 -6.68
C ALA A 166 -6.94 -9.58 -6.26
N VAL A 167 -5.66 -9.91 -6.07
CA VAL A 167 -4.62 -8.93 -5.73
C VAL A 167 -4.43 -7.86 -6.81
N VAL A 168 -4.66 -8.20 -8.09
CA VAL A 168 -4.57 -7.23 -9.20
C VAL A 168 -5.81 -6.34 -9.25
N GLN A 169 -6.98 -6.89 -8.91
CA GLN A 169 -8.25 -6.18 -8.94
C GLN A 169 -8.41 -5.21 -7.77
N GLY A 170 -7.85 -5.54 -6.61
CA GLY A 170 -8.14 -4.88 -5.33
C GLY A 170 -7.86 -3.38 -5.27
N LEU A 171 -7.01 -2.85 -6.15
CA LEU A 171 -6.69 -1.41 -6.20
C LEU A 171 -7.22 -0.69 -7.46
N THR A 172 -7.96 -1.39 -8.33
CA THR A 172 -8.39 -0.81 -9.62
C THR A 172 -9.39 0.33 -9.51
N ALA A 173 -10.07 0.47 -8.37
CA ALA A 173 -10.94 1.62 -8.08
C ALA A 173 -10.17 2.93 -7.81
N ALA A 174 -8.84 2.85 -7.59
CA ALA A 174 -7.92 3.98 -7.51
C ALA A 174 -6.85 3.84 -8.62
N PRO A 175 -7.18 4.12 -9.89
CA PRO A 175 -6.36 3.75 -11.05
C PRO A 175 -4.98 4.38 -11.07
N ASP A 176 -4.83 5.63 -10.65
CA ASP A 176 -3.54 6.33 -10.62
C ASP A 176 -2.60 5.70 -9.59
N ASP A 177 -3.12 5.36 -8.41
CA ASP A 177 -2.37 4.68 -7.35
C ASP A 177 -2.09 3.22 -7.70
N CYS A 178 -3.05 2.53 -8.32
CA CYS A 178 -2.86 1.18 -8.85
C CYS A 178 -1.70 1.13 -9.85
N ASP A 179 -1.66 2.05 -10.79
CA ASP A 179 -0.57 2.22 -11.76
C ASP A 179 0.79 2.46 -11.07
N ASN A 180 0.79 3.30 -10.03
CA ASN A 180 1.99 3.60 -9.26
C ASN A 180 2.53 2.35 -8.54
N ILE A 181 1.65 1.57 -7.90
CA ILE A 181 2.00 0.30 -7.24
C ILE A 181 2.55 -0.71 -8.25
N TRP A 182 1.95 -0.84 -9.44
CA TRP A 182 2.43 -1.79 -10.45
C TRP A 182 3.78 -1.38 -11.05
N ARG A 183 4.06 -0.09 -11.22
CA ARG A 183 5.39 0.39 -11.61
C ARG A 183 6.43 0.10 -10.55
N LEU A 184 6.08 0.30 -9.27
CA LEU A 184 6.96 -0.04 -8.14
C LEU A 184 7.20 -1.55 -8.08
N ALA A 185 6.16 -2.37 -8.24
CA ALA A 185 6.26 -3.82 -8.28
C ALA A 185 7.13 -4.30 -9.45
N ALA A 186 7.00 -3.72 -10.64
CA ALA A 186 7.84 -4.05 -11.79
C ALA A 186 9.34 -3.80 -11.50
N ALA A 187 9.67 -2.73 -10.78
CA ALA A 187 11.05 -2.44 -10.42
C ALA A 187 11.57 -3.30 -9.25
N GLN A 188 10.72 -3.60 -8.27
CA GLN A 188 11.10 -4.39 -7.08
C GLN A 188 11.02 -5.90 -7.31
N TYR A 189 10.07 -6.35 -8.11
CA TYR A 189 9.78 -7.78 -8.31
C TYR A 189 9.82 -8.15 -9.80
N ILE A 190 8.69 -8.29 -10.48
CA ILE A 190 8.59 -8.72 -11.87
C ILE A 190 7.64 -7.80 -12.62
N PRO A 191 7.97 -7.38 -13.87
CA PRO A 191 7.04 -6.66 -14.73
C PRO A 191 5.77 -7.48 -14.98
N ALA A 192 4.62 -6.82 -15.05
CA ALA A 192 3.32 -7.48 -15.15
C ALA A 192 3.17 -8.33 -16.43
N ASP A 193 3.74 -7.87 -17.55
CA ASP A 193 3.77 -8.55 -18.84
C ASP A 193 4.70 -9.78 -18.85
N GLU A 194 5.67 -9.83 -17.95
CA GLU A 194 6.61 -10.95 -17.79
C GLU A 194 6.21 -11.93 -16.67
N MET A 195 5.12 -11.67 -15.97
CA MET A 195 4.69 -12.47 -14.83
C MET A 195 4.44 -13.95 -15.18
N GLY A 196 4.02 -14.23 -16.42
CA GLY A 196 3.81 -15.60 -16.94
C GLY A 196 5.10 -16.33 -17.36
N GLU A 197 6.24 -15.62 -17.47
CA GLU A 197 7.50 -16.24 -17.93
C GLU A 197 8.23 -16.93 -16.76
N MET A 198 8.10 -18.25 -16.71
CA MET A 198 8.64 -19.08 -15.61
C MET A 198 10.17 -19.12 -15.56
N ARG A 199 10.85 -18.76 -16.64
CA ARG A 199 12.33 -18.72 -16.71
C ARG A 199 12.91 -17.32 -16.57
N TRP A 200 12.05 -16.35 -16.26
CA TRP A 200 12.49 -14.97 -16.05
C TRP A 200 13.51 -14.91 -14.89
N SER A 201 14.44 -13.98 -14.98
CA SER A 201 15.43 -13.76 -13.91
C SER A 201 15.74 -12.28 -13.77
N ARG A 202 16.07 -11.87 -12.57
CA ARG A 202 16.59 -10.52 -12.31
C ARG A 202 18.10 -10.61 -12.04
N GLY A 203 18.89 -10.42 -13.09
CA GLY A 203 20.32 -10.60 -13.00
C GLY A 203 20.66 -12.05 -12.66
N THR A 204 21.32 -12.27 -11.53
CA THR A 204 21.69 -13.62 -11.05
C THR A 204 20.61 -14.30 -10.22
N LEU A 205 19.52 -13.62 -9.90
CA LEU A 205 18.43 -14.16 -9.10
C LEU A 205 17.39 -14.83 -10.01
N ALA A 206 17.27 -16.15 -9.89
CA ALA A 206 16.30 -16.92 -10.65
C ALA A 206 14.87 -16.70 -10.15
N ARG A 207 13.89 -16.94 -11.04
CA ARG A 207 12.47 -16.85 -10.69
C ARG A 207 12.11 -17.69 -9.47
N SER A 208 12.60 -18.92 -9.38
CA SER A 208 12.37 -19.83 -8.24
C SER A 208 12.82 -19.25 -6.91
N ASP A 209 13.94 -18.54 -6.89
CA ASP A 209 14.46 -17.93 -5.67
C ASP A 209 13.62 -16.72 -5.26
N MET A 210 13.17 -15.94 -6.24
CA MET A 210 12.28 -14.81 -6.01
C MET A 210 10.93 -15.26 -5.44
N GLU A 211 10.34 -16.32 -6.00
CA GLU A 211 9.07 -16.89 -5.52
C GLU A 211 9.20 -17.49 -4.12
N LEU A 212 10.33 -18.12 -3.81
CA LEU A 212 10.59 -18.64 -2.47
C LEU A 212 10.66 -17.51 -1.44
N ILE A 213 11.32 -16.39 -1.77
CA ILE A 213 11.39 -15.21 -0.91
C ILE A 213 9.99 -14.61 -0.72
N ALA A 214 9.24 -14.45 -1.81
CA ALA A 214 7.88 -13.90 -1.78
C ALA A 214 6.94 -14.78 -0.94
N ALA A 215 6.97 -16.10 -1.12
CA ALA A 215 6.16 -17.03 -0.36
C ALA A 215 6.48 -17.01 1.15
N ARG A 216 7.77 -16.93 1.50
CA ARG A 216 8.17 -16.82 2.91
C ARG A 216 7.75 -15.51 3.53
N LEU A 217 7.86 -14.41 2.79
CA LEU A 217 7.40 -13.10 3.26
C LEU A 217 5.88 -13.10 3.46
N SER A 218 5.12 -13.62 2.50
CA SER A 218 3.67 -13.76 2.61
C SER A 218 3.27 -14.59 3.83
N ALA A 219 3.90 -15.74 4.04
CA ALA A 219 3.64 -16.57 5.21
C ALA A 219 3.95 -15.85 6.53
N SER A 220 5.05 -15.06 6.59
CA SER A 220 5.42 -14.29 7.78
C SER A 220 4.47 -13.11 8.05
N ARG A 221 3.69 -12.70 7.08
CA ARG A 221 2.70 -11.62 7.15
C ARG A 221 1.27 -12.15 7.23
N GLU A 222 1.08 -13.47 7.41
CA GLU A 222 -0.23 -14.12 7.49
C GLU A 222 -1.10 -13.85 6.24
N CYS A 223 -0.47 -13.69 5.08
CA CYS A 223 -1.14 -13.49 3.80
C CYS A 223 -1.67 -14.83 3.30
N PHE A 224 -2.97 -14.95 3.11
CA PHE A 224 -3.65 -16.16 2.62
C PHE A 224 -3.74 -16.25 1.10
N TYR A 225 -3.22 -15.26 0.38
CA TYR A 225 -3.27 -15.16 -1.07
C TYR A 225 -2.04 -15.76 -1.77
#